data_7d07f049f09777f67a0e288a4af41707
#
_entry.id   7d07f049f09777f67a0e288a4af41707
#
_cell.length_a   1.000
_cell.length_b   1.000
_cell.length_c   1.000
_cell.angle_alpha   90.00
_cell.angle_beta   90.00
_cell.angle_gamma   90.00
#
_symmetry.space_group_name_H-M   'P 1'
#
loop_
_entity.id
_entity.type
_entity.pdbx_description
1 polymer ?
#
loop_
_entity_poly.entity_id
_entity_poly.type
_entity_poly.pdbx_seq_one_letter_code
_entity_poly.pdbx_strand_id
1 'polypeptide(L)'
;TTVATIVGAHMFDLHTPTALHSFGEVVDPVKWTFGPVLGVHEEWDLAASGLRETPWLHRRTDVNYNGWWMCLIPVEVLDAIGLSLPIFIKWDDAEHCLRAGAAGYPTVSFPGAAVWHVAFNDKDDLLEWQAYYHQRNLLICALLHSRQPHGGQAPMLSFQWLIKHGYSMRYSANALRLR
;
A
#
# COMPACT_ATOMS: atom_id res chain seq x y z
N THR A 1 -20.57 5.39 -20.73
CA THR A 1 -19.23 6.01 -20.66
C THR A 1 -18.38 5.13 -19.77
N THR A 2 -17.32 4.56 -20.31
CA THR A 2 -16.32 3.83 -19.53
C THR A 2 -15.46 4.85 -18.78
N VAL A 3 -15.37 4.74 -17.48
CA VAL A 3 -14.50 5.59 -16.65
C VAL A 3 -13.08 5.03 -16.70
N ALA A 4 -12.08 5.91 -16.90
CA ALA A 4 -10.68 5.52 -16.79
C ALA A 4 -10.41 4.92 -15.41
N THR A 5 -9.69 3.79 -15.39
CA THR A 5 -9.54 2.98 -14.19
C THR A 5 -8.07 2.66 -13.98
N ILE A 6 -7.55 2.88 -12.79
CA ILE A 6 -6.21 2.42 -12.40
C ILE A 6 -6.27 0.91 -12.20
N VAL A 7 -5.33 0.18 -12.79
CA VAL A 7 -5.32 -1.29 -12.77
C VAL A 7 -4.02 -1.79 -12.16
N GLY A 8 -4.12 -2.49 -11.04
CA GLY A 8 -2.98 -3.11 -10.38
C GLY A 8 -2.87 -4.61 -10.66
N ALA A 9 -1.71 -5.15 -10.39
CA ALA A 9 -1.37 -6.56 -10.54
C ALA A 9 -1.14 -7.24 -9.19
N HIS A 10 -1.31 -8.55 -9.19
CA HIS A 10 -0.98 -9.39 -8.06
C HIS A 10 0.53 -9.45 -7.84
N MET A 11 0.98 -9.42 -6.60
CA MET A 11 2.38 -9.59 -6.22
C MET A 11 2.59 -10.94 -5.56
N PHE A 12 3.40 -11.77 -6.20
CA PHE A 12 3.89 -13.03 -5.66
C PHE A 12 5.27 -12.86 -5.05
N ASP A 13 5.60 -13.71 -4.09
CA ASP A 13 6.92 -13.75 -3.49
C ASP A 13 7.95 -14.25 -4.52
N LEU A 14 9.10 -13.56 -4.58
CA LEU A 14 10.18 -13.90 -5.52
C LEU A 14 10.87 -15.23 -5.13
N HIS A 15 10.97 -15.52 -3.85
CA HIS A 15 11.67 -16.68 -3.31
C HIS A 15 10.75 -17.90 -3.15
N THR A 16 9.43 -17.63 -2.99
CA THR A 16 8.38 -18.66 -2.95
C THR A 16 7.34 -18.34 -4.04
N PRO A 17 7.61 -18.68 -5.32
CA PRO A 17 6.84 -18.16 -6.47
C PRO A 17 5.36 -18.53 -6.50
N THR A 18 4.91 -19.46 -5.67
CA THR A 18 3.50 -19.85 -5.53
C THR A 18 2.79 -19.10 -4.41
N ALA A 19 3.53 -18.40 -3.55
CA ALA A 19 2.97 -17.60 -2.45
C ALA A 19 2.52 -16.23 -2.96
N LEU A 20 1.21 -15.98 -2.90
CA LEU A 20 0.62 -14.68 -3.17
C LEU A 20 0.81 -13.78 -1.94
N HIS A 21 1.54 -12.69 -2.12
CA HIS A 21 1.83 -11.75 -1.05
C HIS A 21 0.83 -10.60 -0.99
N SER A 22 0.46 -10.03 -2.14
CA SER A 22 -0.57 -8.99 -2.22
C SER A 22 -1.32 -9.06 -3.54
N PHE A 23 -2.64 -8.78 -3.51
CA PHE A 23 -3.47 -8.71 -4.72
C PHE A 23 -4.35 -7.47 -4.78
N GLY A 24 -4.26 -6.60 -3.84
CA GLY A 24 -5.00 -5.36 -3.72
C GLY A 24 -5.18 -4.99 -2.26
N GLU A 25 -5.11 -3.72 -1.97
CA GLU A 25 -5.02 -3.23 -0.61
C GLU A 25 -6.03 -2.12 -0.36
N VAL A 26 -6.40 -1.96 0.89
CA VAL A 26 -7.26 -0.89 1.36
C VAL A 26 -6.57 -0.12 2.48
N VAL A 27 -6.80 1.18 2.50
CA VAL A 27 -6.41 2.06 3.59
C VAL A 27 -7.57 2.19 4.55
N ASP A 28 -7.34 1.93 5.85
CA ASP A 28 -8.29 2.29 6.90
C ASP A 28 -8.29 3.82 7.07
N PRO A 29 -9.41 4.51 6.76
CA PRO A 29 -9.43 5.98 6.76
C PRO A 29 -9.45 6.60 8.17
N VAL A 30 -9.52 5.77 9.21
CA VAL A 30 -9.53 6.20 10.61
C VAL A 30 -8.16 5.99 11.24
N LYS A 31 -7.60 4.78 11.08
CA LYS A 31 -6.32 4.40 11.67
C LYS A 31 -5.13 4.71 10.79
N TRP A 32 -5.34 4.90 9.49
CA TRP A 32 -4.26 5.11 8.51
C TRP A 32 -3.27 3.94 8.52
N THR A 33 -3.82 2.76 8.53
CA THR A 33 -3.12 1.51 8.25
C THR A 33 -3.62 0.96 6.92
N PHE A 34 -2.83 0.14 6.28
CA PHE A 34 -3.23 -0.55 5.07
C PHE A 34 -3.20 -2.07 5.29
N GLY A 35 -3.94 -2.78 4.49
CA GLY A 35 -4.00 -4.23 4.54
C GLY A 35 -4.81 -4.80 3.37
N PRO A 36 -4.87 -6.12 3.25
CA PRO A 36 -5.55 -6.78 2.15
C PRO A 36 -7.06 -6.50 2.18
N VAL A 37 -7.63 -6.26 1.00
CA VAL A 37 -9.05 -5.88 0.82
C VAL A 37 -10.05 -6.90 1.36
N LEU A 38 -9.72 -8.19 1.35
CA LEU A 38 -10.62 -9.25 1.78
C LEU A 38 -10.30 -9.79 3.19
N GLY A 39 -9.41 -9.17 3.94
CA GLY A 39 -8.93 -9.72 5.21
C GLY A 39 -8.25 -11.09 5.05
N VAL A 40 -7.91 -11.44 3.82
CA VAL A 40 -7.20 -12.68 3.50
C VAL A 40 -5.77 -12.51 3.98
N HIS A 41 -5.30 -13.48 4.73
CA HIS A 41 -3.95 -13.49 5.25
C HIS A 41 -2.90 -13.28 4.15
N GLU A 42 -1.86 -12.60 4.51
CA GLU A 42 -0.78 -12.14 3.64
C GLU A 42 -0.06 -13.25 2.86
N GLU A 43 -0.39 -14.51 3.09
CA GLU A 43 0.29 -15.63 2.46
C GLU A 43 -0.73 -16.67 1.97
N TRP A 44 -1.15 -16.54 0.72
CA TRP A 44 -1.92 -17.57 0.05
C TRP A 44 -1.01 -18.37 -0.87
N ASP A 45 -0.81 -19.65 -0.55
CA ASP A 45 0.04 -20.52 -1.36
C ASP A 45 -0.79 -21.28 -2.40
N LEU A 46 -0.57 -20.97 -3.68
CA LEU A 46 -1.21 -21.64 -4.81
C LEU A 46 -0.70 -23.08 -5.03
N ALA A 47 0.40 -23.47 -4.34
CA ALA A 47 0.79 -24.90 -4.33
C ALA A 47 -0.10 -25.71 -3.42
N ALA A 48 -0.66 -25.11 -2.35
CA ALA A 48 -1.58 -25.78 -1.42
C ALA A 48 -3.03 -25.70 -1.91
N SER A 49 -3.43 -24.56 -2.50
CA SER A 49 -4.77 -24.35 -3.07
C SER A 49 -4.65 -23.73 -4.45
N GLY A 50 -4.84 -24.54 -5.47
CA GLY A 50 -4.64 -24.14 -6.86
C GLY A 50 -5.49 -22.94 -7.26
N LEU A 51 -5.02 -22.18 -8.26
CA LEU A 51 -5.73 -21.00 -8.75
C LEU A 51 -7.20 -21.28 -9.10
N ARG A 52 -7.48 -22.44 -9.70
CA ARG A 52 -8.86 -22.85 -10.05
C ARG A 52 -9.78 -23.04 -8.85
N GLU A 53 -9.21 -23.37 -7.70
CA GLU A 53 -9.92 -23.59 -6.44
C GLU A 53 -10.06 -22.30 -5.62
N THR A 54 -9.55 -21.19 -6.13
CA THR A 54 -9.51 -19.88 -5.46
C THR A 54 -10.37 -18.86 -6.22
N PRO A 55 -11.72 -18.91 -6.13
CA PRO A 55 -12.62 -18.12 -6.98
C PRO A 55 -12.45 -16.60 -6.83
N TRP A 56 -12.00 -16.12 -5.68
CA TRP A 56 -11.78 -14.69 -5.44
C TRP A 56 -10.60 -14.12 -6.25
N LEU A 57 -9.65 -14.95 -6.70
CA LEU A 57 -8.57 -14.55 -7.61
C LEU A 57 -9.00 -14.47 -9.09
N HIS A 58 -10.22 -14.91 -9.43
CA HIS A 58 -10.70 -14.92 -10.80
C HIS A 58 -11.54 -13.70 -11.20
N ARG A 59 -11.76 -12.80 -10.27
CA ARG A 59 -12.62 -11.63 -10.48
C ARG A 59 -11.90 -10.34 -10.18
N ARG A 60 -12.33 -9.29 -10.83
CA ARG A 60 -11.99 -7.92 -10.49
C ARG A 60 -12.29 -7.66 -9.02
N THR A 61 -11.37 -7.00 -8.34
CA THR A 61 -11.55 -6.53 -6.98
C THR A 61 -11.33 -5.03 -6.92
N ASP A 62 -12.33 -4.30 -6.46
CA ASP A 62 -12.21 -2.85 -6.24
C ASP A 62 -11.46 -2.60 -4.93
N VAL A 63 -10.45 -1.72 -5.00
CA VAL A 63 -9.50 -1.45 -3.92
C VAL A 63 -9.29 0.05 -3.74
N ASN A 64 -8.68 0.48 -2.64
CA ASN A 64 -8.32 1.89 -2.50
C ASN A 64 -7.04 2.23 -3.26
N TYR A 65 -6.09 1.30 -3.31
CA TYR A 65 -4.85 1.46 -4.06
C TYR A 65 -4.26 0.11 -4.45
N ASN A 66 -3.31 0.15 -5.36
CA ASN A 66 -2.41 -0.95 -5.66
C ASN A 66 -0.98 -0.45 -5.50
N GLY A 67 -0.13 -1.29 -4.92
CA GLY A 67 1.29 -1.02 -4.84
C GLY A 67 1.93 -0.88 -6.23
N TRP A 68 2.91 -0.02 -6.34
CA TRP A 68 3.56 0.27 -7.62
C TRP A 68 4.66 -0.74 -7.98
N TRP A 69 4.57 -1.98 -7.50
CA TRP A 69 5.32 -3.08 -8.09
C TRP A 69 4.89 -3.35 -9.54
N MET A 70 3.60 -3.17 -9.88
CA MET A 70 3.04 -3.11 -11.22
C MET A 70 1.67 -2.44 -11.17
N CYS A 71 1.55 -1.28 -11.80
CA CYS A 71 0.31 -0.51 -11.84
C CYS A 71 0.19 0.22 -13.17
N LEU A 72 -0.93 0.03 -13.86
CA LEU A 72 -1.27 0.78 -15.06
C LEU A 72 -2.12 1.98 -14.66
N ILE A 73 -1.62 3.17 -14.95
CA ILE A 73 -2.32 4.44 -14.69
C ILE A 73 -2.65 5.08 -16.03
N PRO A 74 -3.94 5.25 -16.38
CA PRO A 74 -4.32 5.93 -17.61
C PRO A 74 -3.83 7.39 -17.63
N VAL A 75 -3.41 7.87 -18.80
CA VAL A 75 -2.98 9.27 -18.96
C VAL A 75 -4.08 10.24 -18.59
N GLU A 76 -5.34 9.91 -18.88
CA GLU A 76 -6.51 10.70 -18.47
C GLU A 76 -6.55 10.95 -16.95
N VAL A 77 -6.14 9.97 -16.15
CA VAL A 77 -6.04 10.15 -14.68
C VAL A 77 -4.93 11.13 -14.35
N LEU A 78 -3.75 10.99 -14.98
CA LEU A 78 -2.62 11.91 -14.77
C LEU A 78 -2.97 13.35 -15.19
N ASP A 79 -3.68 13.52 -16.28
CA ASP A 79 -4.15 14.83 -16.74
C ASP A 79 -5.13 15.47 -15.75
N ALA A 80 -5.97 14.66 -15.12
CA ALA A 80 -6.99 15.13 -14.19
C ALA A 80 -6.44 15.47 -12.80
N ILE A 81 -5.53 14.65 -12.26
CA ILE A 81 -5.06 14.78 -10.87
C ILE A 81 -3.57 15.13 -10.75
N GLY A 82 -2.86 15.17 -11.86
CA GLY A 82 -1.40 15.40 -11.88
C GLY A 82 -0.58 14.16 -11.55
N LEU A 83 0.72 14.32 -11.56
CA LEU A 83 1.68 13.28 -11.20
C LEU A 83 1.65 12.95 -9.70
N SER A 84 2.36 11.90 -9.29
CA SER A 84 2.55 11.59 -7.86
C SER A 84 3.20 12.76 -7.11
N LEU A 85 2.83 12.94 -5.85
CA LEU A 85 3.47 13.92 -4.99
C LEU A 85 4.95 13.56 -4.78
N PRO A 86 5.83 14.54 -4.53
CA PRO A 86 7.24 14.30 -4.26
C PRO A 86 7.48 13.76 -2.85
N ILE A 87 6.71 12.76 -2.47
CA ILE A 87 6.85 12.01 -1.22
C ILE A 87 7.66 10.76 -1.53
N PHE A 88 8.94 10.80 -1.33
CA PHE A 88 9.85 9.71 -1.63
C PHE A 88 9.50 8.43 -0.85
N ILE A 89 9.38 7.30 -1.54
CA ILE A 89 9.14 5.93 -1.05
C ILE A 89 8.11 5.78 0.09
N LYS A 90 7.25 4.78 0.02
CA LYS A 90 6.12 4.50 0.95
C LYS A 90 4.98 5.52 0.87
N TRP A 91 3.78 5.05 0.75
CA TRP A 91 2.54 5.81 0.66
C TRP A 91 2.36 6.64 -0.63
N ASP A 92 3.32 6.69 -1.51
CA ASP A 92 3.27 7.38 -2.79
C ASP A 92 2.20 6.78 -3.71
N ASP A 93 2.12 5.48 -3.77
CA ASP A 93 1.10 4.69 -4.46
C ASP A 93 -0.30 4.87 -3.84
N ALA A 94 -0.39 4.75 -2.52
CA ALA A 94 -1.64 4.91 -1.80
C ALA A 94 -2.18 6.34 -1.93
N GLU A 95 -1.34 7.38 -1.75
CA GLU A 95 -1.72 8.77 -1.91
C GLU A 95 -2.31 9.03 -3.30
N HIS A 96 -1.60 8.60 -4.35
CA HIS A 96 -2.02 8.84 -5.72
C HIS A 96 -3.37 8.18 -6.03
N CYS A 97 -3.55 6.92 -5.62
CA CYS A 97 -4.80 6.19 -5.83
C CYS A 97 -5.96 6.77 -5.01
N LEU A 98 -5.72 7.20 -3.77
CA LEU A 98 -6.74 7.86 -2.94
C LEU A 98 -7.20 9.18 -3.59
N ARG A 99 -6.27 9.97 -4.11
CA ARG A 99 -6.55 11.21 -4.84
C ARG A 99 -7.32 10.95 -6.12
N ALA A 100 -6.95 9.91 -6.89
CA ALA A 100 -7.68 9.47 -8.06
C ALA A 100 -9.12 9.05 -7.70
N GLY A 101 -9.28 8.25 -6.64
CA GLY A 101 -10.59 7.85 -6.14
C GLY A 101 -11.48 9.03 -5.74
N ALA A 102 -10.90 10.04 -5.08
CA ALA A 102 -11.61 11.27 -4.72
C ALA A 102 -12.07 12.07 -5.97
N ALA A 103 -11.34 11.96 -7.08
CA ALA A 103 -11.69 12.55 -8.37
C ALA A 103 -12.63 11.68 -9.22
N GLY A 104 -13.05 10.51 -8.72
CA GLY A 104 -13.99 9.60 -9.40
C GLY A 104 -13.35 8.53 -10.28
N TYR A 105 -12.03 8.35 -10.21
CA TYR A 105 -11.31 7.32 -10.95
C TYR A 105 -11.05 6.12 -10.02
N PRO A 106 -11.70 4.97 -10.28
CA PRO A 106 -11.54 3.80 -9.43
C PRO A 106 -10.18 3.13 -9.61
N THR A 107 -9.73 2.43 -8.57
CA THR A 107 -8.59 1.53 -8.62
C THR A 107 -9.09 0.09 -8.48
N VAL A 108 -8.54 -0.82 -9.28
CA VAL A 108 -8.91 -2.23 -9.26
C VAL A 108 -7.68 -3.11 -9.26
N SER A 109 -7.77 -4.24 -8.58
CA SER A 109 -6.86 -5.35 -8.76
C SER A 109 -7.42 -6.29 -9.83
N PHE A 110 -6.61 -6.57 -10.85
CA PHE A 110 -7.07 -7.30 -12.05
C PHE A 110 -6.50 -8.72 -12.05
N PRO A 111 -7.35 -9.74 -12.20
CA PRO A 111 -6.91 -11.13 -12.30
C PRO A 111 -6.10 -11.35 -13.59
N GLY A 112 -5.11 -12.24 -13.50
CA GLY A 112 -4.28 -12.62 -14.64
C GLY A 112 -3.08 -11.70 -14.92
N ALA A 113 -2.94 -10.59 -14.20
CA ALA A 113 -1.71 -9.80 -14.19
C ALA A 113 -0.95 -10.05 -12.90
N ALA A 114 0.32 -10.41 -12.98
CA ALA A 114 1.12 -10.74 -11.81
C ALA A 114 2.60 -10.39 -12.01
N VAL A 115 3.26 -10.08 -10.91
CA VAL A 115 4.72 -9.92 -10.82
C VAL A 115 5.26 -10.69 -9.63
N TRP A 116 6.54 -11.05 -9.69
CA TRP A 116 7.28 -11.64 -8.59
C TRP A 116 8.23 -10.60 -8.04
N HIS A 117 8.11 -10.34 -6.75
CA HIS A 117 8.86 -9.30 -6.06
C HIS A 117 9.33 -9.80 -4.70
N VAL A 118 10.40 -9.23 -4.16
CA VAL A 118 10.87 -9.54 -2.79
C VAL A 118 9.78 -9.16 -1.80
N ALA A 119 9.35 -10.13 -0.99
CA ALA A 119 8.29 -9.92 0.00
C ALA A 119 8.67 -8.85 1.05
N PHE A 120 7.67 -8.19 1.61
CA PHE A 120 7.92 -7.16 2.64
C PHE A 120 8.44 -7.76 3.94
N ASN A 121 8.11 -9.03 4.22
CA ASN A 121 8.59 -9.75 5.41
C ASN A 121 10.12 -9.91 5.43
N ASP A 122 10.76 -9.89 4.26
CA ASP A 122 12.22 -9.94 4.12
C ASP A 122 12.90 -8.58 4.36
N LYS A 123 12.11 -7.54 4.62
CA LYS A 123 12.58 -6.17 4.83
C LYS A 123 12.13 -5.67 6.19
N ASP A 124 13.06 -5.17 6.99
CA ASP A 124 12.74 -4.52 8.28
C ASP A 124 12.38 -3.04 8.06
N ASP A 125 11.39 -2.80 7.17
CA ASP A 125 10.97 -1.47 6.73
C ASP A 125 10.51 -0.56 7.89
N LEU A 126 10.14 -1.15 9.03
CA LEU A 126 9.68 -0.40 10.21
C LEU A 126 10.81 0.00 11.16
N LEU A 127 12.01 -0.55 10.99
CA LEU A 127 13.14 -0.29 11.86
C LEU A 127 14.35 0.31 11.12
N GLU A 128 14.34 0.30 9.79
CA GLU A 128 15.40 0.84 8.96
C GLU A 128 15.13 2.30 8.55
N TRP A 129 15.98 2.83 7.67
CA TRP A 129 15.89 4.21 7.17
C TRP A 129 14.53 4.54 6.51
N GLN A 130 13.84 3.55 5.97
CA GLN A 130 12.52 3.72 5.35
C GLN A 130 11.43 4.04 6.38
N ALA A 131 11.62 3.67 7.65
CA ALA A 131 10.67 3.95 8.73
C ALA A 131 10.37 5.46 8.86
N TYR A 132 11.36 6.31 8.67
CA TYR A 132 11.16 7.75 8.66
C TYR A 132 10.16 8.17 7.57
N TYR A 133 10.39 7.71 6.34
CA TYR A 133 9.51 8.05 5.22
C TYR A 133 8.13 7.46 5.40
N HIS A 134 8.04 6.23 5.90
CA HIS A 134 6.75 5.60 6.19
C HIS A 134 5.91 6.46 7.15
N GLN A 135 6.46 6.90 8.26
CA GLN A 135 5.73 7.72 9.23
C GLN A 135 5.43 9.13 8.70
N ARG A 136 6.40 9.77 8.05
CA ARG A 136 6.20 11.10 7.45
C ARG A 136 5.09 11.07 6.41
N ASN A 137 5.14 10.11 5.49
CA ASN A 137 4.22 10.05 4.36
C ASN A 137 2.82 9.60 4.80
N LEU A 138 2.72 8.70 5.80
CA LEU A 138 1.46 8.37 6.46
C LEU A 138 0.78 9.64 6.99
N LEU A 139 1.51 10.49 7.71
CA LEU A 139 0.96 11.75 8.23
C LEU A 139 0.54 12.70 7.12
N ILE A 140 1.32 12.80 6.03
CA ILE A 140 0.95 13.61 4.87
C ILE A 140 -0.34 13.08 4.25
N CYS A 141 -0.45 11.77 3.98
CA CYS A 141 -1.65 11.16 3.42
C CYS A 141 -2.87 11.37 4.34
N ALA A 142 -2.69 11.18 5.66
CA ALA A 142 -3.75 11.39 6.62
C ALA A 142 -4.25 12.85 6.64
N LEU A 143 -3.35 13.82 6.57
CA LEU A 143 -3.72 15.24 6.52
C LEU A 143 -4.43 15.62 5.22
N LEU A 144 -4.07 15.00 4.09
CA LEU A 144 -4.66 15.31 2.79
C LEU A 144 -6.00 14.63 2.58
N HIS A 145 -6.19 13.40 3.06
CA HIS A 145 -7.31 12.54 2.68
C HIS A 145 -8.26 12.18 3.81
N SER A 146 -7.91 12.47 5.09
CA SER A 146 -8.81 12.21 6.21
C SER A 146 -10.05 13.08 6.15
N ARG A 147 -11.21 12.46 6.41
CA ARG A 147 -12.45 13.21 6.68
C ARG A 147 -12.52 13.76 8.10
N GLN A 148 -11.60 13.33 8.97
CA GLN A 148 -11.51 13.78 10.35
C GLN A 148 -10.49 14.92 10.48
N PRO A 149 -10.70 15.87 11.38
CA PRO A 149 -9.75 16.96 11.63
C PRO A 149 -8.34 16.42 11.95
N HIS A 150 -7.32 17.11 11.47
CA HIS A 150 -5.91 16.83 11.76
C HIS A 150 -5.43 15.42 11.40
N GLY A 151 -6.07 14.75 10.43
CA GLY A 151 -5.69 13.40 10.01
C GLY A 151 -6.21 12.28 10.91
N GLY A 152 -7.24 12.54 11.73
CA GLY A 152 -7.88 11.54 12.57
C GLY A 152 -6.95 10.97 13.64
N GLN A 153 -6.83 9.63 13.68
CA GLN A 153 -5.99 8.95 14.67
C GLN A 153 -4.50 8.85 14.27
N ALA A 154 -4.14 9.22 13.04
CA ALA A 154 -2.78 9.07 12.53
C ALA A 154 -1.70 9.73 13.41
N PRO A 155 -1.85 10.98 13.90
CA PRO A 155 -0.84 11.59 14.76
C PRO A 155 -0.63 10.83 16.08
N MET A 156 -1.71 10.37 16.71
CA MET A 156 -1.64 9.60 17.94
C MET A 156 -0.96 8.24 17.73
N LEU A 157 -1.33 7.53 16.67
CA LEU A 157 -0.74 6.23 16.35
C LEU A 157 0.73 6.37 15.96
N SER A 158 1.09 7.41 15.21
CA SER A 158 2.49 7.74 14.90
C SER A 158 3.29 8.04 16.16
N PHE A 159 2.71 8.76 17.12
CA PHE A 159 3.36 9.04 18.39
C PHE A 159 3.55 7.77 19.24
N GLN A 160 2.54 6.92 19.32
CA GLN A 160 2.65 5.61 19.99
C GLN A 160 3.72 4.73 19.35
N TRP A 161 3.77 4.71 18.01
CA TRP A 161 4.80 4.01 17.28
C TRP A 161 6.20 4.56 17.62
N LEU A 162 6.37 5.88 17.62
CA LEU A 162 7.63 6.55 17.97
C LEU A 162 8.08 6.19 19.38
N ILE A 163 7.18 6.20 20.37
CA ILE A 163 7.49 5.78 21.73
C ILE A 163 7.94 4.31 21.76
N LYS A 164 7.16 3.42 21.18
CA LYS A 164 7.44 1.99 21.15
C LYS A 164 8.83 1.69 20.57
N HIS A 165 9.17 2.33 19.46
CA HIS A 165 10.45 2.11 18.78
C HIS A 165 11.58 2.99 19.32
N GLY A 166 11.27 4.12 19.93
CA GLY A 166 12.24 4.97 20.62
C GLY A 166 12.91 4.31 21.82
N TYR A 167 12.21 3.38 22.46
CA TYR A 167 12.79 2.52 23.52
C TYR A 167 13.64 1.37 22.98
N SER A 168 13.61 1.10 21.66
CA SER A 168 14.47 0.06 21.10
C SER A 168 15.85 0.64 20.75
N MET A 169 16.90 0.00 21.22
CA MET A 169 18.29 0.38 20.92
C MET A 169 18.57 0.44 19.41
N ARG A 170 17.88 -0.39 18.62
CA ARG A 170 17.98 -0.41 17.16
C ARG A 170 17.48 0.88 16.52
N TYR A 171 16.35 1.40 16.99
CA TYR A 171 15.81 2.67 16.46
C TYR A 171 16.74 3.85 16.76
N SER A 172 17.26 3.93 17.97
CA SER A 172 18.21 4.98 18.37
C SER A 172 19.47 4.96 17.51
N ALA A 173 20.02 3.78 17.21
CA ALA A 173 21.18 3.63 16.34
C ALA A 173 20.88 4.04 14.89
N ASN A 174 19.70 3.73 14.35
CA ASN A 174 19.32 4.08 13.01
C ASN A 174 18.96 5.57 12.88
N ALA A 175 18.30 6.15 13.86
CA ALA A 175 18.02 7.60 13.90
C ALA A 175 19.31 8.44 13.95
N LEU A 176 20.36 7.94 14.60
CA LEU A 176 21.67 8.57 14.63
C LEU A 176 22.43 8.46 13.29
N ARG A 177 22.16 7.43 12.50
CA ARG A 177 22.77 7.26 11.17
C ARG A 177 22.12 8.15 10.08
N LEU A 178 20.94 8.70 10.34
CA LEU A 178 20.21 9.58 9.43
C LEU A 178 20.52 11.08 9.66
N ARG A 179 21.41 11.41 10.59
CA ARG A 179 21.98 12.73 10.81
C ARG A 179 23.32 12.85 10.10
#